data_ecc0d987751a8d15868bb717c47f7292
#
_entry.id   ecc0d987751a8d15868bb717c47f7292
#
_cell.length_a   1.000
_cell.length_b   1.000
_cell.length_c   1.000
_cell.angle_alpha   90.00
_cell.angle_beta   90.00
_cell.angle_gamma   90.00
#
_symmetry.space_group_name_H-M   'P 1'
#
loop_
_entity.id
_entity.type
_entity.pdbx_description
1 polymer ?
#
loop_
_entity_poly.entity_id
_entity_poly.type
_entity_poly.pdbx_seq_one_letter_code
_entity_poly.pdbx_strand_id
1 'polypeptide(L)'
;MMVRMLFVMLAWLGMAPAVAQAAPLRIEITEGVIEPLPVAIPDLVAETARSVQMGQQIARVIAADLTGTGLFREVPSSAFISQINDFSAAVQYADWKAINAQALITGAVRVQGGQVRVQFRVYDVFSGAELGDGLQFVGASDGW
;
A
#
# COMPACT_ATOMS: atom_id res chain seq x y z
N MET A 1 3.92 -22.04 62.54
CA MET A 1 4.47 -20.86 61.87
C MET A 1 4.97 -21.23 60.43
N MET A 2 4.35 -22.19 59.75
CA MET A 2 4.79 -22.74 58.46
C MET A 2 3.69 -22.78 57.37
N VAL A 3 2.64 -21.98 57.44
CA VAL A 3 1.56 -22.00 56.46
C VAL A 3 1.38 -20.62 55.75
N ARG A 4 2.21 -19.62 56.09
CA ARG A 4 2.07 -18.27 55.53
C ARG A 4 3.01 -17.92 54.36
N MET A 5 3.86 -18.84 53.91
CA MET A 5 4.86 -18.57 52.87
C MET A 5 4.53 -19.17 51.48
N LEU A 6 3.38 -19.82 51.29
CA LEU A 6 3.03 -20.51 50.05
C LEU A 6 2.09 -19.70 49.15
N PHE A 7 1.64 -18.50 49.52
CA PHE A 7 0.67 -17.71 48.76
C PHE A 7 1.28 -16.54 47.95
N VAL A 8 2.58 -16.29 48.02
CA VAL A 8 3.24 -15.19 47.31
C VAL A 8 3.86 -15.59 45.96
N MET A 9 3.95 -16.87 45.66
CA MET A 9 4.63 -17.36 44.44
C MET A 9 3.71 -17.66 43.25
N LEU A 10 2.41 -17.37 43.34
CA LEU A 10 1.44 -17.70 42.27
C LEU A 10 0.90 -16.46 41.49
N ALA A 11 1.52 -15.29 41.67
CA ALA A 11 1.03 -14.04 41.04
C ALA A 11 1.88 -13.54 39.83
N TRP A 12 2.80 -14.37 39.32
CA TRP A 12 3.70 -13.98 38.22
C TRP A 12 3.50 -14.77 36.92
N LEU A 13 2.37 -15.48 36.76
CA LEU A 13 2.04 -16.13 35.48
C LEU A 13 0.88 -15.37 34.83
N GLY A 14 1.14 -14.54 33.85
CA GLY A 14 0.04 -14.14 32.97
C GLY A 14 0.11 -12.77 32.31
N MET A 15 1.27 -12.28 31.95
CA MET A 15 1.32 -11.19 30.95
C MET A 15 2.00 -11.70 29.67
N ALA A 16 1.26 -12.54 28.91
CA ALA A 16 1.63 -12.79 27.52
C ALA A 16 1.36 -11.51 26.71
N PRO A 17 2.34 -10.99 25.96
CA PRO A 17 2.07 -9.89 25.06
C PRO A 17 1.05 -10.37 23.99
N ALA A 18 -0.11 -9.74 23.95
CA ALA A 18 -1.06 -9.93 22.85
C ALA A 18 -0.39 -9.39 21.59
N VAL A 19 0.07 -10.26 20.73
CA VAL A 19 0.52 -9.90 19.39
C VAL A 19 -0.74 -9.48 18.64
N ALA A 20 -0.94 -8.18 18.46
CA ALA A 20 -1.99 -7.66 17.61
C ALA A 20 -1.67 -8.10 16.17
N GLN A 21 -2.32 -9.14 15.68
CA GLN A 21 -2.28 -9.49 14.26
C GLN A 21 -3.04 -8.41 13.50
N ALA A 22 -2.34 -7.69 12.62
CA ALA A 22 -2.98 -6.81 11.67
C ALA A 22 -3.93 -7.64 10.81
N ALA A 23 -5.20 -7.24 10.77
CA ALA A 23 -6.19 -7.91 9.92
C ALA A 23 -5.83 -7.66 8.45
N PRO A 24 -5.81 -8.69 7.61
CA PRO A 24 -5.51 -8.53 6.19
C PRO A 24 -6.58 -7.68 5.51
N LEU A 25 -6.22 -7.03 4.41
CA LEU A 25 -7.14 -6.32 3.53
C LEU A 25 -8.28 -7.27 3.15
N ARG A 26 -9.52 -6.92 3.52
CA ARG A 26 -10.69 -7.76 3.33
C ARG A 26 -11.70 -7.05 2.44
N ILE A 27 -12.08 -7.70 1.35
CA ILE A 27 -13.22 -7.27 0.54
C ILE A 27 -14.47 -7.92 1.17
N GLU A 28 -15.36 -7.09 1.73
CA GLU A 28 -16.64 -7.59 2.27
C GLU A 28 -17.71 -7.58 1.18
N ILE A 29 -18.31 -8.76 0.96
CA ILE A 29 -19.48 -8.92 0.08
C ILE A 29 -20.69 -9.03 0.99
N THR A 30 -21.47 -7.96 1.10
CA THR A 30 -22.67 -7.93 1.90
C THR A 30 -23.88 -7.94 0.95
N GLU A 31 -24.74 -8.97 1.07
CA GLU A 31 -26.00 -9.11 0.32
C GLU A 31 -25.86 -9.07 -1.22
N GLY A 32 -24.74 -9.56 -1.76
CA GLY A 32 -24.51 -9.60 -3.21
C GLY A 32 -24.11 -8.26 -3.83
N VAL A 33 -23.95 -7.21 -3.04
CA VAL A 33 -23.37 -5.94 -3.48
C VAL A 33 -21.91 -5.89 -3.06
N ILE A 34 -21.02 -5.80 -4.05
CA ILE A 34 -19.58 -5.59 -3.81
C ILE A 34 -19.38 -4.09 -3.66
N GLU A 35 -18.98 -3.62 -2.47
CA GLU A 35 -18.50 -2.25 -2.31
C GLU A 35 -17.04 -2.19 -2.81
N PRO A 36 -16.74 -1.43 -3.89
CA PRO A 36 -15.40 -1.38 -4.44
C PRO A 36 -14.41 -0.77 -3.44
N LEU A 37 -13.27 -1.42 -3.25
CA LEU A 37 -12.20 -1.02 -2.35
C LEU A 37 -11.55 0.28 -2.84
N PRO A 38 -11.52 1.36 -2.04
CA PRO A 38 -10.88 2.61 -2.42
C PRO A 38 -9.36 2.46 -2.51
N VAL A 39 -8.80 2.72 -3.69
CA VAL A 39 -7.35 2.64 -3.94
C VAL A 39 -6.81 4.00 -4.38
N ALA A 40 -5.71 4.43 -3.78
CA ALA A 40 -4.97 5.61 -4.19
C ALA A 40 -3.78 5.18 -5.08
N ILE A 41 -3.64 5.83 -6.23
CA ILE A 41 -2.59 5.53 -7.22
C ILE A 41 -1.98 6.87 -7.65
N PRO A 42 -1.03 7.43 -6.89
CA PRO A 42 -0.30 8.62 -7.30
C PRO A 42 0.55 8.34 -8.54
N ASP A 43 0.91 9.39 -9.27
CA ASP A 43 1.87 9.30 -10.35
C ASP A 43 3.14 8.58 -9.87
N LEU A 44 3.70 7.70 -10.70
CA LEU A 44 4.93 7.01 -10.36
C LEU A 44 6.10 8.01 -10.30
N VAL A 45 6.97 7.83 -9.31
CA VAL A 45 8.17 8.65 -9.14
C VAL A 45 9.07 8.52 -10.37
N ALA A 46 9.31 9.62 -11.05
CA ALA A 46 10.20 9.68 -12.19
C ALA A 46 11.65 9.79 -11.72
N GLU A 47 12.44 8.74 -11.87
CA GLU A 47 13.86 8.76 -11.51
C GLU A 47 14.75 9.46 -12.56
N THR A 48 14.20 9.73 -13.75
CA THR A 48 14.86 10.53 -14.80
C THR A 48 13.86 11.48 -15.44
N ALA A 49 14.32 12.58 -16.01
CA ALA A 49 13.46 13.56 -16.68
C ALA A 49 12.61 12.92 -17.80
N ARG A 50 13.15 11.91 -18.48
CA ARG A 50 12.44 11.17 -19.55
C ARG A 50 11.32 10.26 -19.03
N SER A 51 11.31 9.97 -17.73
CA SER A 51 10.35 9.06 -17.11
C SER A 51 9.07 9.76 -16.64
N VAL A 52 9.00 11.08 -16.59
CA VAL A 52 7.87 11.83 -16.01
C VAL A 52 6.55 11.46 -16.68
N GLN A 53 6.50 11.59 -18.00
CA GLN A 53 5.28 11.29 -18.76
C GLN A 53 4.91 9.82 -18.68
N MET A 54 5.89 8.92 -18.71
CA MET A 54 5.68 7.48 -18.59
C MET A 54 5.14 7.12 -17.21
N GLY A 55 5.65 7.70 -16.13
CA GLY A 55 5.14 7.50 -14.78
C GLY A 55 3.66 7.84 -14.63
N GLN A 56 3.25 8.95 -15.22
CA GLN A 56 1.84 9.36 -15.27
C GLN A 56 0.98 8.42 -16.11
N GLN A 57 1.48 7.97 -17.25
CA GLN A 57 0.75 7.04 -18.11
C GLN A 57 0.54 5.70 -17.43
N ILE A 58 1.57 5.15 -16.79
CA ILE A 58 1.50 3.88 -16.07
C ILE A 58 0.50 3.97 -14.92
N ALA A 59 0.53 5.04 -14.11
CA ALA A 59 -0.45 5.23 -13.04
C ALA A 59 -1.89 5.21 -13.55
N ARG A 60 -2.16 5.89 -14.68
CA ARG A 60 -3.50 5.89 -15.30
C ARG A 60 -3.93 4.51 -15.81
N VAL A 61 -3.00 3.74 -16.40
CA VAL A 61 -3.30 2.38 -16.84
C VAL A 61 -3.65 1.49 -15.65
N ILE A 62 -2.85 1.54 -14.58
CA ILE A 62 -3.13 0.78 -13.35
C ILE A 62 -4.52 1.13 -12.79
N ALA A 63 -4.83 2.43 -12.71
CA ALA A 63 -6.12 2.91 -12.22
C ALA A 63 -7.29 2.39 -13.09
N ALA A 64 -7.15 2.47 -14.42
CA ALA A 64 -8.16 2.00 -15.36
C ALA A 64 -8.38 0.47 -15.26
N ASP A 65 -7.30 -0.30 -15.20
CA ASP A 65 -7.36 -1.76 -15.11
C ASP A 65 -8.00 -2.22 -13.80
N LEU A 66 -7.59 -1.65 -12.68
CA LEU A 66 -8.17 -2.01 -11.38
C LEU A 66 -9.65 -1.63 -11.28
N THR A 67 -10.03 -0.41 -11.69
CA THR A 67 -11.42 0.02 -11.68
C THR A 67 -12.28 -0.78 -12.65
N GLY A 68 -11.71 -1.19 -13.79
CA GLY A 68 -12.36 -2.05 -14.78
C GLY A 68 -12.78 -3.42 -14.22
N THR A 69 -12.15 -3.90 -13.15
CA THR A 69 -12.55 -5.15 -12.47
C THR A 69 -13.86 -5.03 -11.70
N GLY A 70 -14.31 -3.82 -11.37
CA GLY A 70 -15.42 -3.57 -10.47
C GLY A 70 -15.14 -3.82 -8.98
N LEU A 71 -13.93 -4.28 -8.63
CA LEU A 71 -13.53 -4.56 -7.25
C LEU A 71 -12.87 -3.36 -6.58
N PHE A 72 -12.39 -2.40 -7.36
CA PHE A 72 -11.68 -1.23 -6.88
C PHE A 72 -12.35 0.06 -7.34
N ARG A 73 -12.21 1.10 -6.53
CA ARG A 73 -12.59 2.48 -6.84
C ARG A 73 -11.40 3.39 -6.65
N GLU A 74 -11.02 4.11 -7.69
CA GLU A 74 -9.92 5.07 -7.60
C GLU A 74 -10.29 6.23 -6.68
N VAL A 75 -9.39 6.60 -5.78
CA VAL A 75 -9.43 7.86 -5.03
C VAL A 75 -8.89 8.95 -5.95
N PRO A 76 -9.66 10.00 -6.26
CA PRO A 76 -9.22 11.02 -7.21
C PRO A 76 -7.95 11.75 -6.71
N SER A 77 -7.01 11.99 -7.61
CA SER A 77 -5.73 12.65 -7.28
C SER A 77 -5.92 14.06 -6.67
N SER A 78 -7.02 14.73 -6.97
CA SER A 78 -7.38 16.02 -6.35
C SER A 78 -7.67 15.94 -4.85
N ALA A 79 -7.92 14.73 -4.32
CA ALA A 79 -8.12 14.50 -2.89
C ALA A 79 -6.81 14.23 -2.14
N PHE A 80 -5.70 14.00 -2.84
CA PHE A 80 -4.43 13.63 -2.22
C PHE A 80 -3.89 14.77 -1.34
N ILE A 81 -3.59 14.45 -0.08
CA ILE A 81 -2.98 15.37 0.89
C ILE A 81 -1.46 15.31 0.76
N SER A 82 -0.91 14.09 0.67
CA SER A 82 0.52 13.84 0.45
C SER A 82 0.84 13.59 -1.01
N GLN A 83 2.08 13.87 -1.38
CA GLN A 83 2.66 13.49 -2.67
C GLN A 83 3.82 12.52 -2.44
N ILE A 84 3.93 11.52 -3.30
CA ILE A 84 5.04 10.56 -3.29
C ILE A 84 6.09 11.05 -4.29
N ASN A 85 7.14 11.69 -3.79
CA ASN A 85 8.24 12.23 -4.60
C ASN A 85 9.52 11.40 -4.50
N ASP A 86 9.57 10.47 -3.56
CA ASP A 86 10.68 9.52 -3.34
C ASP A 86 10.09 8.15 -3.07
N PHE A 87 10.42 7.19 -3.94
CA PHE A 87 9.95 5.81 -3.83
C PHE A 87 10.47 5.07 -2.58
N SER A 88 11.61 5.53 -2.05
CA SER A 88 12.24 4.95 -0.85
C SER A 88 11.77 5.58 0.45
N ALA A 89 11.04 6.70 0.38
CA ALA A 89 10.55 7.39 1.56
C ALA A 89 9.45 6.59 2.27
N ALA A 90 9.39 6.77 3.58
CA ALA A 90 8.33 6.18 4.39
C ALA A 90 6.96 6.77 4.01
N VAL A 91 5.96 5.90 3.89
CA VAL A 91 4.59 6.30 3.59
C VAL A 91 3.96 7.04 4.76
N GLN A 92 3.35 8.21 4.49
CA GLN A 92 2.60 8.99 5.47
C GLN A 92 1.14 8.47 5.56
N TYR A 93 0.95 7.31 6.18
CA TYR A 93 -0.35 6.61 6.22
C TYR A 93 -1.51 7.46 6.75
N ALA A 94 -1.24 8.41 7.65
CA ALA A 94 -2.27 9.29 8.20
C ALA A 94 -2.99 10.10 7.12
N ASP A 95 -2.27 10.60 6.12
CA ASP A 95 -2.81 11.41 5.04
C ASP A 95 -3.69 10.56 4.09
N TRP A 96 -3.27 9.32 3.83
CA TRP A 96 -4.05 8.38 3.01
C TRP A 96 -5.30 7.86 3.72
N LYS A 97 -5.22 7.65 5.04
CA LYS A 97 -6.39 7.34 5.89
C LYS A 97 -7.41 8.47 5.87
N ALA A 98 -6.94 9.73 5.96
CA ALA A 98 -7.81 10.90 6.00
C ALA A 98 -8.67 11.05 4.73
N ILE A 99 -8.21 10.57 3.58
CA ILE A 99 -8.97 10.54 2.32
C ILE A 99 -9.69 9.21 2.07
N ASN A 100 -9.75 8.35 3.10
CA ASN A 100 -10.40 7.05 3.07
C ASN A 100 -9.86 6.09 2.00
N ALA A 101 -8.58 6.19 1.64
CA ALA A 101 -7.90 5.17 0.86
C ALA A 101 -7.66 3.93 1.72
N GLN A 102 -8.03 2.75 1.23
CA GLN A 102 -7.76 1.47 1.90
C GLN A 102 -6.48 0.83 1.37
N ALA A 103 -6.22 0.98 0.09
CA ALA A 103 -4.97 0.57 -0.52
C ALA A 103 -4.25 1.77 -1.14
N LEU A 104 -2.92 1.71 -1.13
CA LEU A 104 -2.05 2.67 -1.80
C LEU A 104 -1.08 1.90 -2.70
N ILE A 105 -1.03 2.26 -3.97
CA ILE A 105 -0.04 1.73 -4.91
C ILE A 105 0.95 2.83 -5.22
N THR A 106 2.21 2.62 -4.90
CA THR A 106 3.31 3.51 -5.26
C THR A 106 4.21 2.87 -6.28
N GLY A 107 4.96 3.66 -7.02
CA GLY A 107 5.94 3.12 -7.96
C GLY A 107 7.02 4.13 -8.31
N ALA A 108 8.05 3.61 -8.97
CA ALA A 108 9.10 4.41 -9.57
C ALA A 108 9.36 3.94 -11.00
N VAL A 109 9.72 4.88 -11.87
CA VAL A 109 10.03 4.57 -13.27
C VAL A 109 11.34 5.25 -13.67
N ARG A 110 12.20 4.47 -14.31
CA ARG A 110 13.49 4.92 -14.86
C ARG A 110 13.58 4.54 -16.33
N VAL A 111 13.84 5.53 -17.18
CA VAL A 111 14.15 5.30 -18.60
C VAL A 111 15.62 5.63 -18.81
N GLN A 112 16.41 4.65 -19.22
CA GLN A 112 17.84 4.80 -19.45
C GLN A 112 18.32 3.80 -20.52
N GLY A 113 19.10 4.26 -21.51
CA GLY A 113 19.75 3.39 -22.50
C GLY A 113 18.77 2.56 -23.35
N GLY A 114 17.58 3.10 -23.69
CA GLY A 114 16.54 2.35 -24.43
C GLY A 114 15.81 1.29 -23.61
N GLN A 115 16.02 1.26 -22.28
CA GLN A 115 15.33 0.40 -21.37
C GLN A 115 14.45 1.21 -20.41
N VAL A 116 13.33 0.61 -20.02
CA VAL A 116 12.48 1.09 -18.93
C VAL A 116 12.52 0.11 -17.78
N ARG A 117 12.70 0.62 -16.57
CA ARG A 117 12.52 -0.11 -15.33
C ARG A 117 11.34 0.49 -14.58
N VAL A 118 10.42 -0.35 -14.15
CA VAL A 118 9.28 0.05 -13.34
C VAL A 118 9.29 -0.78 -12.06
N GLN A 119 9.11 -0.11 -10.93
CA GLN A 119 9.03 -0.73 -9.62
C GLN A 119 7.69 -0.35 -8.99
N PHE A 120 7.07 -1.28 -8.25
CA PHE A 120 5.80 -1.08 -7.57
C PHE A 120 5.87 -1.59 -6.15
N ARG A 121 5.11 -0.94 -5.27
CA ARG A 121 4.77 -1.40 -3.92
C ARG A 121 3.30 -1.18 -3.67
N VAL A 122 2.70 -2.10 -2.97
CA VAL A 122 1.29 -2.02 -2.56
C VAL A 122 1.23 -2.01 -1.04
N TYR A 123 0.42 -1.11 -0.49
CA TYR A 123 0.28 -0.96 0.95
C TYR A 123 -1.18 -1.09 1.36
N ASP A 124 -1.41 -1.79 2.47
CA ASP A 124 -2.62 -1.65 3.25
C ASP A 124 -2.50 -0.39 4.12
N VAL A 125 -3.30 0.60 3.81
CA VAL A 125 -3.23 1.92 4.45
C VAL A 125 -3.63 1.85 5.92
N PHE A 126 -4.59 1.00 6.28
CA PHE A 126 -5.10 0.93 7.65
C PHE A 126 -4.17 0.17 8.59
N SER A 127 -3.61 -0.94 8.15
CA SER A 127 -2.62 -1.68 8.93
C SER A 127 -1.23 -1.04 8.89
N GLY A 128 -0.94 -0.23 7.87
CA GLY A 128 0.38 0.34 7.62
C GLY A 128 1.40 -0.71 7.14
N ALA A 129 0.91 -1.80 6.53
CA ALA A 129 1.74 -2.88 6.06
C ALA A 129 1.96 -2.81 4.54
N GLU A 130 3.18 -3.10 4.09
CA GLU A 130 3.47 -3.40 2.69
C GLU A 130 2.96 -4.81 2.36
N LEU A 131 2.23 -4.95 1.25
CA LEU A 131 1.67 -6.21 0.79
C LEU A 131 2.63 -6.87 -0.21
N GLY A 132 3.33 -7.89 0.25
CA GLY A 132 4.34 -8.61 -0.54
C GLY A 132 5.69 -7.89 -0.59
N ASP A 133 6.58 -8.38 -1.45
CA ASP A 133 7.98 -7.92 -1.53
C ASP A 133 8.21 -6.82 -2.59
N GLY A 134 7.13 -6.22 -3.08
CA GLY A 134 7.18 -5.32 -4.23
C GLY A 134 7.40 -6.08 -5.55
N LEU A 135 7.24 -5.39 -6.67
CA LEU A 135 7.43 -5.92 -8.01
C LEU A 135 8.35 -5.02 -8.81
N GLN A 136 9.16 -5.62 -9.68
CA GLN A 136 10.01 -4.91 -10.63
C GLN A 136 9.89 -5.51 -12.02
N PHE A 137 9.76 -4.65 -13.01
CA PHE A 137 9.75 -5.01 -14.44
C PHE A 137 10.85 -4.24 -15.17
N VAL A 138 11.47 -4.90 -16.15
CA VAL A 138 12.43 -4.28 -17.05
C VAL A 138 12.06 -4.65 -18.46
N GLY A 139 11.98 -3.68 -19.36
CA GLY A 139 11.64 -3.88 -20.76
C GLY A 139 12.28 -2.86 -21.68
N ALA A 140 12.06 -2.98 -22.97
CA ALA A 140 12.47 -1.99 -23.95
C ALA A 140 11.56 -0.76 -23.86
N SER A 141 12.12 0.44 -24.03
CA SER A 141 11.35 1.69 -23.92
C SER A 141 10.50 2.03 -25.15
N ASP A 142 10.67 1.29 -26.25
CA ASP A 142 9.98 1.47 -27.52
C ASP A 142 8.86 0.46 -27.79
N GLY A 143 8.57 -0.41 -26.84
CA GLY A 143 7.59 -1.50 -26.95
C GLY A 143 6.33 -1.33 -26.10
N TRP A 144 5.93 -0.11 -25.80
CA TRP A 144 4.75 0.19 -24.96
C TRP A 144 3.55 0.57 -25.81
#